data_28a57eaef8b51f54f092fd942477131b
#
_entry.id   28a57eaef8b51f54f092fd942477131b
#
_cell.length_a   1.000
_cell.length_b   1.000
_cell.length_c   1.000
_cell.angle_alpha   90.00
_cell.angle_beta   90.00
_cell.angle_gamma   90.00
#
_symmetry.space_group_name_H-M   'P 1'
#
loop_
_entity.id
_entity.type
_entity.pdbx_description
1 polymer ?
#
loop_
_entity_poly.entity_id
_entity_poly.type
_entity_poly.pdbx_seq_one_letter_code
_entity_poly.pdbx_strand_id
1 'polypeptide(L)'
;SARSGHVEIINGEKFLVLQNGQRLEKVAGKPDLTVAAFTTYGAQVDADDQSARSFVPSAARSTLELLANPTKAHLAELAWRAGLALAAINFVVIGLAAAGVNPRVGRTANLGFAFGAFVVYFNLLILGKSWIETGQVHVGVYLVALHGGALALAMLWLAKRNNNWVFRLPSAARRASRAPEGTP
;
A
#
# COMPACT_ATOMS: atom_id res chain seq x y z
N SER A 1 -2.20 28.85 -18.10
CA SER A 1 -2.91 29.99 -17.47
C SER A 1 -3.41 30.95 -18.55
N ALA A 2 -4.59 31.52 -18.36
CA ALA A 2 -5.16 32.55 -19.26
C ALA A 2 -5.71 33.70 -18.41
N ARG A 3 -5.80 34.88 -18.99
CA ARG A 3 -6.30 36.07 -18.30
C ARG A 3 -7.83 36.09 -18.23
N SER A 4 -8.50 35.57 -19.26
CA SER A 4 -9.96 35.44 -19.32
C SER A 4 -10.33 34.21 -20.15
N GLY A 5 -11.53 33.70 -19.93
CA GLY A 5 -12.09 32.61 -20.72
C GLY A 5 -13.61 32.70 -20.72
N HIS A 6 -14.22 32.32 -21.81
CA HIS A 6 -15.67 32.16 -21.96
C HIS A 6 -15.99 30.93 -22.77
N VAL A 7 -17.20 30.40 -22.60
CA VAL A 7 -17.69 29.27 -23.37
C VAL A 7 -18.47 29.80 -24.57
N GLU A 8 -18.10 29.34 -25.76
CA GLU A 8 -18.78 29.67 -27.00
C GLU A 8 -19.30 28.41 -27.67
N ILE A 9 -20.47 28.46 -28.28
CA ILE A 9 -21.05 27.36 -29.03
C ILE A 9 -20.84 27.58 -30.50
N ILE A 10 -19.98 26.79 -31.13
CA ILE A 10 -19.66 26.89 -32.56
C ILE A 10 -20.15 25.60 -33.21
N ASN A 11 -21.06 25.65 -34.17
CA ASN A 11 -21.66 24.54 -34.88
C ASN A 11 -22.31 23.46 -33.95
N GLY A 12 -22.86 23.87 -32.82
CA GLY A 12 -23.46 22.95 -31.85
C GLY A 12 -22.48 22.32 -30.87
N GLU A 13 -21.20 22.56 -30.99
CA GLU A 13 -20.16 22.10 -30.08
C GLU A 13 -19.71 23.22 -29.14
N LYS A 14 -19.44 22.90 -27.89
CA LYS A 14 -19.00 23.87 -26.88
C LYS A 14 -17.47 23.97 -26.90
N PHE A 15 -17.00 25.20 -27.07
CA PHE A 15 -15.59 25.54 -27.00
C PHE A 15 -15.32 26.47 -25.79
N LEU A 16 -14.31 26.14 -25.01
CA LEU A 16 -13.74 27.04 -24.03
C LEU A 16 -12.71 27.91 -24.74
N VAL A 17 -13.07 29.15 -24.97
CA VAL A 17 -12.17 30.13 -25.62
C VAL A 17 -11.42 30.87 -24.52
N LEU A 18 -10.11 30.65 -24.48
CA LEU A 18 -9.17 31.30 -23.56
C LEU A 18 -8.46 32.45 -24.26
N GLN A 19 -8.31 33.58 -23.58
CA GLN A 19 -7.66 34.75 -24.13
C GLN A 19 -6.41 35.16 -23.32
N ASN A 20 -5.36 35.53 -24.04
CA ASN A 20 -4.10 36.04 -23.49
C ASN A 20 -3.52 35.14 -22.41
N GLY A 21 -2.98 34.00 -22.82
CA GLY A 21 -2.45 33.01 -21.92
C GLY A 21 -1.16 32.35 -22.36
N GLN A 22 -0.70 31.45 -21.54
CA GLN A 22 0.44 30.56 -21.78
C GLN A 22 0.03 29.11 -21.52
N ARG A 23 0.44 28.24 -22.42
CA ARG A 23 0.29 26.77 -22.21
C ARG A 23 1.65 26.11 -22.19
N LEU A 24 1.79 25.12 -21.37
CA LEU A 24 2.93 24.21 -21.40
C LEU A 24 2.63 23.10 -22.40
N GLU A 25 3.47 22.93 -23.39
CA GLU A 25 3.37 21.89 -24.40
C GLU A 25 4.59 20.98 -24.31
N LYS A 26 4.34 19.67 -24.26
CA LYS A 26 5.39 18.66 -24.35
C LYS A 26 5.47 18.18 -25.79
N VAL A 27 6.51 18.56 -26.48
CA VAL A 27 6.75 18.07 -27.84
C VAL A 27 7.21 16.63 -27.78
N ALA A 28 6.53 15.75 -28.54
CA ALA A 28 6.90 14.35 -28.61
C ALA A 28 8.35 14.20 -29.10
N GLY A 29 9.20 13.52 -28.29
CA GLY A 29 10.60 13.25 -28.63
C GLY A 29 11.62 14.26 -28.08
N LYS A 30 11.19 15.29 -27.33
CA LYS A 30 12.10 16.20 -26.63
C LYS A 30 11.82 16.20 -25.12
N PRO A 31 12.86 16.22 -24.26
CA PRO A 31 12.66 16.26 -22.81
C PRO A 31 12.20 17.63 -22.29
N ASP A 32 12.26 18.68 -23.14
CA ASP A 32 11.96 20.04 -22.75
C ASP A 32 10.47 20.39 -22.85
N LEU A 33 10.00 21.08 -21.82
CA LEU A 33 8.68 21.70 -21.77
C LEU A 33 8.75 23.06 -22.48
N THR A 34 7.99 23.22 -23.56
CA THR A 34 7.92 24.49 -24.29
C THR A 34 6.74 25.29 -23.78
N VAL A 35 6.99 26.56 -23.41
CA VAL A 35 5.94 27.51 -23.05
C VAL A 35 5.50 28.23 -24.33
N ALA A 36 4.28 27.93 -24.78
CA ALA A 36 3.66 28.63 -25.91
C ALA A 36 2.72 29.74 -25.39
N ALA A 37 2.97 30.96 -25.78
CA ALA A 37 2.06 32.08 -25.53
C ALA A 37 0.99 32.12 -26.63
N PHE A 38 -0.26 32.33 -26.25
CA PHE A 38 -1.38 32.44 -27.19
C PHE A 38 -2.22 33.72 -26.90
N THR A 39 -2.72 34.32 -27.94
CA THR A 39 -3.67 35.43 -27.84
C THR A 39 -5.10 34.89 -27.71
N THR A 40 -5.44 33.84 -28.46
CA THR A 40 -6.72 33.14 -28.38
C THR A 40 -6.46 31.65 -28.55
N TYR A 41 -7.05 30.86 -27.68
CA TYR A 41 -6.96 29.38 -27.71
C TYR A 41 -8.33 28.81 -27.45
N GLY A 42 -8.85 28.05 -28.42
CA GLY A 42 -10.11 27.31 -28.30
C GLY A 42 -9.84 25.86 -27.96
N ALA A 43 -10.40 25.40 -26.85
CA ALA A 43 -10.43 24.00 -26.48
C ALA A 43 -11.87 23.49 -26.56
N GLN A 44 -12.11 22.45 -27.33
CA GLN A 44 -13.43 21.81 -27.41
C GLN A 44 -13.71 21.09 -26.07
N VAL A 45 -14.86 21.40 -25.47
CA VAL A 45 -15.24 20.88 -24.14
C VAL A 45 -16.09 19.61 -24.22
N ASP A 46 -16.68 19.30 -25.37
CA ASP A 46 -17.73 18.27 -25.47
C ASP A 46 -17.26 16.84 -25.69
N ALA A 47 -16.08 16.58 -26.21
CA ALA A 47 -15.67 15.21 -26.53
C ALA A 47 -15.04 14.48 -25.34
N ASP A 48 -14.33 15.19 -24.46
CA ASP A 48 -13.62 14.59 -23.32
C ASP A 48 -14.40 14.66 -22.00
N ASP A 49 -15.39 15.55 -21.90
CA ASP A 49 -16.13 15.76 -20.65
C ASP A 49 -17.08 14.59 -20.32
N GLN A 50 -17.55 13.84 -21.33
CA GLN A 50 -18.32 12.62 -21.09
C GLN A 50 -17.42 11.46 -20.64
N SER A 51 -16.20 11.33 -21.15
CA SER A 51 -15.24 10.35 -20.69
C SER A 51 -14.68 10.72 -19.31
N ALA A 52 -14.46 11.99 -19.05
CA ALA A 52 -14.06 12.47 -17.72
C ALA A 52 -15.19 12.34 -16.68
N ARG A 53 -16.45 12.57 -17.07
CA ARG A 53 -17.63 12.36 -16.19
C ARG A 53 -17.95 10.89 -15.98
N SER A 54 -17.56 10.01 -16.90
CA SER A 54 -17.76 8.56 -16.78
C SER A 54 -16.63 7.86 -16.02
N PHE A 55 -15.51 8.54 -15.74
CA PHE A 55 -14.42 7.98 -14.95
C PHE A 55 -14.80 7.95 -13.47
N VAL A 56 -15.45 6.86 -13.06
CA VAL A 56 -15.67 6.56 -11.65
C VAL A 56 -14.43 5.84 -11.13
N PRO A 57 -13.68 6.44 -10.19
CA PRO A 57 -12.52 5.78 -9.58
C PRO A 57 -12.93 4.42 -8.96
N SER A 58 -12.04 3.42 -9.03
CA SER A 58 -12.30 2.09 -8.45
C SER A 58 -12.71 2.16 -6.98
N ALA A 59 -12.17 3.13 -6.23
CA ALA A 59 -12.52 3.36 -4.83
C ALA A 59 -13.99 3.77 -4.60
N ALA A 60 -14.64 4.39 -5.60
CA ALA A 60 -16.04 4.82 -5.51
C ALA A 60 -17.04 3.75 -5.98
N ARG A 61 -16.55 2.63 -6.54
CA ARG A 61 -17.38 1.53 -7.03
C ARG A 61 -17.79 0.58 -5.92
N SER A 62 -18.95 -0.06 -6.07
CA SER A 62 -19.38 -1.10 -5.14
C SER A 62 -18.50 -2.35 -5.23
N THR A 63 -18.38 -3.10 -4.12
CA THR A 63 -17.58 -4.33 -4.10
C THR A 63 -18.09 -5.37 -5.11
N LEU A 64 -19.41 -5.45 -5.31
CA LEU A 64 -20.02 -6.35 -6.28
C LEU A 64 -19.66 -5.97 -7.73
N GLU A 65 -19.64 -4.68 -8.03
CA GLU A 65 -19.23 -4.19 -9.35
C GLU A 65 -17.76 -4.48 -9.65
N LEU A 66 -16.89 -4.31 -8.63
CA LEU A 66 -15.46 -4.65 -8.75
C LEU A 66 -15.24 -6.15 -9.01
N LEU A 67 -16.05 -7.02 -8.38
CA LEU A 67 -16.00 -8.47 -8.58
C LEU A 67 -16.55 -8.89 -9.95
N ALA A 68 -17.58 -8.20 -10.44
CA ALA A 68 -18.18 -8.51 -11.75
C ALA A 68 -17.24 -8.21 -12.92
N ASN A 69 -16.37 -7.22 -12.77
CA ASN A 69 -15.44 -6.78 -13.82
C ASN A 69 -13.99 -6.71 -13.28
N PRO A 70 -13.28 -7.84 -13.16
CA PRO A 70 -11.97 -7.91 -12.51
C PRO A 70 -10.84 -7.35 -13.39
N THR A 71 -10.70 -6.03 -13.44
CA THR A 71 -9.51 -5.37 -13.99
C THR A 71 -8.40 -5.31 -12.93
N LYS A 72 -7.14 -5.04 -13.33
CA LYS A 72 -6.04 -4.88 -12.38
C LYS A 72 -6.34 -3.81 -11.31
N ALA A 73 -6.91 -2.68 -11.72
CA ALA A 73 -7.32 -1.62 -10.79
C ALA A 73 -8.46 -2.07 -9.83
N HIS A 74 -9.43 -2.82 -10.33
CA HIS A 74 -10.51 -3.38 -9.51
C HIS A 74 -9.99 -4.43 -8.53
N LEU A 75 -9.08 -5.32 -8.97
CA LEU A 75 -8.44 -6.30 -8.10
C LEU A 75 -7.56 -5.65 -7.02
N ALA A 76 -6.84 -4.58 -7.36
CA ALA A 76 -6.06 -3.81 -6.40
C ALA A 76 -6.95 -3.16 -5.33
N GLU A 77 -8.11 -2.63 -5.72
CA GLU A 77 -9.08 -2.06 -4.79
C GLU A 77 -9.74 -3.13 -3.90
N LEU A 78 -10.10 -4.29 -4.47
CA LEU A 78 -10.59 -5.44 -3.69
C LEU A 78 -9.54 -5.95 -2.69
N ALA A 79 -8.27 -6.06 -3.14
CA ALA A 79 -7.16 -6.44 -2.26
C ALA A 79 -6.96 -5.43 -1.13
N TRP A 80 -7.11 -4.14 -1.40
CA TRP A 80 -7.06 -3.09 -0.41
C TRP A 80 -8.15 -3.24 0.65
N ARG A 81 -9.42 -3.42 0.23
CA ARG A 81 -10.57 -3.60 1.14
C ARG A 81 -10.45 -4.86 1.99
N ALA A 82 -10.15 -6.00 1.35
CA ALA A 82 -9.92 -7.27 2.05
C ALA A 82 -8.69 -7.16 2.97
N GLY A 83 -7.63 -6.51 2.48
CA GLY A 83 -6.40 -6.29 3.22
C GLY A 83 -6.61 -5.50 4.50
N LEU A 84 -7.45 -4.47 4.51
CA LEU A 84 -7.78 -3.72 5.73
C LEU A 84 -8.49 -4.59 6.78
N ALA A 85 -9.42 -5.45 6.36
CA ALA A 85 -10.11 -6.37 7.27
C ALA A 85 -9.15 -7.42 7.85
N LEU A 86 -8.30 -8.01 7.00
CA LEU A 86 -7.27 -8.97 7.44
C LEU A 86 -6.21 -8.31 8.32
N ALA A 87 -5.84 -7.06 8.03
CA ALA A 87 -4.92 -6.30 8.87
C ALA A 87 -5.47 -6.09 10.27
N ALA A 88 -6.76 -5.77 10.41
CA ALA A 88 -7.40 -5.61 11.72
C ALA A 88 -7.27 -6.89 12.57
N ILE A 89 -7.51 -8.07 11.96
CA ILE A 89 -7.35 -9.36 12.62
C ILE A 89 -5.89 -9.57 13.03
N ASN A 90 -4.95 -9.32 12.12
CA ASN A 90 -3.52 -9.49 12.38
C ASN A 90 -3.04 -8.56 13.50
N PHE A 91 -3.51 -7.31 13.54
CA PHE A 91 -3.14 -6.38 14.62
C PHE A 91 -3.63 -6.83 15.99
N VAL A 92 -4.79 -7.48 16.08
CA VAL A 92 -5.25 -8.09 17.34
C VAL A 92 -4.27 -9.16 17.80
N VAL A 93 -3.85 -10.06 16.89
CA VAL A 93 -2.91 -11.15 17.24
C VAL A 93 -1.52 -10.60 17.55
N ILE A 94 -1.02 -9.63 16.78
CA ILE A 94 0.26 -8.95 17.04
C ILE A 94 0.23 -8.22 18.40
N GLY A 95 -0.86 -7.52 18.69
CA GLY A 95 -1.07 -6.85 19.97
C GLY A 95 -1.06 -7.83 21.15
N LEU A 96 -1.72 -8.98 21.00
CA LEU A 96 -1.74 -10.04 21.99
C LEU A 96 -0.34 -10.66 22.18
N ALA A 97 0.40 -10.86 21.08
CA ALA A 97 1.78 -11.34 21.14
C ALA A 97 2.71 -10.34 21.83
N ALA A 98 2.51 -9.05 21.61
CA ALA A 98 3.30 -7.98 22.21
C ALA A 98 2.96 -7.69 23.69
N ALA A 99 1.71 -7.88 24.11
CA ALA A 99 1.21 -7.52 25.43
C ALA A 99 1.90 -8.22 26.61
N GLY A 100 2.67 -9.29 26.36
CA GLY A 100 3.36 -10.06 27.39
C GLY A 100 4.85 -9.76 27.55
N VAL A 101 5.38 -8.77 26.86
CA VAL A 101 6.81 -8.44 26.89
C VAL A 101 7.09 -7.62 28.14
N ASN A 102 7.84 -8.21 29.07
CA ASN A 102 8.46 -7.68 30.29
C ASN A 102 7.84 -6.40 30.91
N PRO A 103 7.24 -6.47 32.11
CA PRO A 103 6.71 -5.30 32.80
C PRO A 103 7.80 -4.28 33.16
N ARG A 104 9.09 -4.63 33.06
CA ARG A 104 10.24 -3.73 33.28
C ARG A 104 10.58 -2.85 32.08
N VAL A 105 10.13 -3.20 30.89
CA VAL A 105 10.36 -2.45 29.65
C VAL A 105 9.22 -1.47 29.42
N GLY A 106 8.91 -0.58 30.26
CA GLY A 106 7.93 0.48 30.25
C GLY A 106 6.84 0.47 29.14
N ARG A 107 5.67 0.98 29.42
CA ARG A 107 4.52 1.14 28.49
C ARG A 107 4.90 1.77 27.15
N THR A 108 5.88 2.67 27.15
CA THR A 108 6.35 3.43 25.99
C THR A 108 6.97 2.53 24.91
N ALA A 109 7.74 1.50 25.30
CA ALA A 109 8.37 0.60 24.34
C ALA A 109 7.33 -0.30 23.62
N ASN A 110 6.31 -0.77 24.35
CA ASN A 110 5.23 -1.57 23.76
C ASN A 110 4.39 -0.72 22.79
N LEU A 111 4.14 0.54 23.13
CA LEU A 111 3.43 1.48 22.25
C LEU A 111 4.28 1.80 21.01
N GLY A 112 5.58 2.03 21.17
CA GLY A 112 6.51 2.24 20.06
C GLY A 112 6.57 1.05 19.11
N PHE A 113 6.61 -0.18 19.64
CA PHE A 113 6.56 -1.41 18.85
C PHE A 113 5.23 -1.52 18.06
N ALA A 114 4.09 -1.32 18.74
CA ALA A 114 2.78 -1.39 18.10
C ALA A 114 2.64 -0.36 16.97
N PHE A 115 3.10 0.87 17.21
CA PHE A 115 3.11 1.92 16.21
C PHE A 115 4.03 1.59 15.03
N GLY A 116 5.25 1.12 15.30
CA GLY A 116 6.19 0.70 14.25
C GLY A 116 5.63 -0.44 13.39
N ALA A 117 5.05 -1.47 14.03
CA ALA A 117 4.39 -2.56 13.34
C ALA A 117 3.24 -2.07 12.46
N PHE A 118 2.42 -1.14 12.96
CA PHE A 118 1.35 -0.51 12.19
C PHE A 118 1.89 0.24 10.98
N VAL A 119 2.91 1.08 11.15
CA VAL A 119 3.48 1.88 10.06
C VAL A 119 4.03 0.97 8.96
N VAL A 120 4.82 -0.05 9.32
CA VAL A 120 5.38 -0.99 8.34
C VAL A 120 4.26 -1.74 7.61
N TYR A 121 3.31 -2.28 8.34
CA TYR A 121 2.21 -3.05 7.76
C TYR A 121 1.36 -2.20 6.80
N PHE A 122 1.01 -0.98 7.21
CA PHE A 122 0.20 -0.07 6.42
C PHE A 122 0.91 0.38 5.14
N ASN A 123 2.23 0.62 5.22
CA ASN A 123 3.03 0.89 4.02
C ASN A 123 3.06 -0.32 3.06
N LEU A 124 3.15 -1.55 3.57
CA LEU A 124 3.07 -2.75 2.75
C LEU A 124 1.70 -2.92 2.09
N LEU A 125 0.60 -2.50 2.75
CA LEU A 125 -0.74 -2.46 2.14
C LEU A 125 -0.79 -1.49 0.96
N ILE A 126 -0.25 -0.28 1.12
CA ILE A 126 -0.21 0.74 0.06
C ILE A 126 0.63 0.25 -1.12
N LEU A 127 1.84 -0.25 -0.85
CA LEU A 127 2.74 -0.80 -1.87
C LEU A 127 2.10 -1.96 -2.61
N GLY A 128 1.44 -2.88 -1.89
CA GLY A 128 0.78 -4.03 -2.47
C GLY A 128 -0.36 -3.65 -3.42
N LYS A 129 -1.15 -2.63 -3.06
CA LYS A 129 -2.16 -2.08 -3.97
C LYS A 129 -1.51 -1.63 -5.28
N SER A 130 -0.41 -0.87 -5.22
CA SER A 130 0.32 -0.39 -6.40
C SER A 130 0.91 -1.55 -7.22
N TRP A 131 1.49 -2.57 -6.59
CA TRP A 131 2.05 -3.74 -7.29
C TRP A 131 0.99 -4.57 -8.02
N ILE A 132 -0.20 -4.71 -7.43
CA ILE A 132 -1.32 -5.40 -8.07
C ILE A 132 -1.85 -4.57 -9.25
N GLU A 133 -2.01 -3.26 -9.07
CA GLU A 133 -2.51 -2.35 -10.10
C GLU A 133 -1.59 -2.31 -11.32
N THR A 134 -0.27 -2.29 -11.12
CA THR A 134 0.74 -2.38 -12.18
C THR A 134 0.89 -3.80 -12.74
N GLY A 135 0.35 -4.82 -12.07
CA GLY A 135 0.41 -6.22 -12.47
C GLY A 135 1.75 -6.90 -12.16
N GLN A 136 2.54 -6.34 -11.26
CA GLN A 136 3.81 -6.93 -10.81
C GLN A 136 3.58 -8.15 -9.91
N VAL A 137 2.50 -8.16 -9.13
CA VAL A 137 2.18 -9.24 -8.18
C VAL A 137 0.73 -9.66 -8.35
N HIS A 138 0.49 -10.97 -8.32
CA HIS A 138 -0.85 -11.53 -8.34
C HIS A 138 -1.55 -11.31 -6.98
N VAL A 139 -2.82 -10.90 -7.00
CA VAL A 139 -3.61 -10.55 -5.81
C VAL A 139 -3.61 -11.64 -4.74
N GLY A 140 -3.80 -12.91 -5.12
CA GLY A 140 -3.82 -14.03 -4.17
C GLY A 140 -2.47 -14.24 -3.50
N VAL A 141 -1.38 -14.17 -4.26
CA VAL A 141 -0.02 -14.30 -3.72
C VAL A 141 0.28 -13.18 -2.72
N TYR A 142 -0.08 -11.95 -3.07
CA TYR A 142 0.10 -10.80 -2.19
C TYR A 142 -0.68 -10.95 -0.86
N LEU A 143 -1.96 -11.29 -0.93
CA LEU A 143 -2.80 -11.44 0.26
C LEU A 143 -2.26 -12.55 1.19
N VAL A 144 -1.91 -13.72 0.63
CA VAL A 144 -1.37 -14.83 1.41
C VAL A 144 0.00 -14.48 1.98
N ALA A 145 0.90 -13.90 1.20
CA ALA A 145 2.25 -13.58 1.66
C ALA A 145 2.24 -12.51 2.76
N LEU A 146 1.51 -11.41 2.57
CA LEU A 146 1.47 -10.34 3.56
C LEU A 146 0.69 -10.74 4.82
N HIS A 147 -0.57 -11.14 4.65
CA HIS A 147 -1.45 -11.36 5.80
C HIS A 147 -1.18 -12.72 6.47
N GLY A 148 -0.95 -13.77 5.67
CA GLY A 148 -0.58 -15.09 6.17
C GLY A 148 0.81 -15.09 6.79
N GLY A 149 1.77 -14.41 6.19
CA GLY A 149 3.11 -14.24 6.74
C GLY A 149 3.11 -13.49 8.07
N ALA A 150 2.39 -12.36 8.16
CA ALA A 150 2.25 -11.60 9.39
C ALA A 150 1.57 -12.42 10.49
N LEU A 151 0.48 -13.12 10.16
CA LEU A 151 -0.23 -14.00 11.10
C LEU A 151 0.68 -15.13 11.60
N ALA A 152 1.38 -15.80 10.69
CA ALA A 152 2.31 -16.88 11.04
C ALA A 152 3.42 -16.40 11.99
N LEU A 153 4.03 -15.24 11.70
CA LEU A 153 5.05 -14.65 12.57
C LEU A 153 4.50 -14.31 13.95
N ALA A 154 3.32 -13.72 14.03
CA ALA A 154 2.66 -13.37 15.29
C ALA A 154 2.31 -14.63 16.10
N MET A 155 1.79 -15.67 15.45
CA MET A 155 1.47 -16.95 16.09
C MET A 155 2.71 -17.70 16.57
N LEU A 156 3.77 -17.73 15.76
CA LEU A 156 5.06 -18.30 16.16
C LEU A 156 5.65 -17.56 17.38
N TRP A 157 5.56 -16.25 17.40
CA TRP A 157 5.99 -15.47 18.56
C TRP A 157 5.17 -15.80 19.80
N LEU A 158 3.84 -15.86 19.64
CA LEU A 158 2.93 -16.22 20.73
C LEU A 158 3.21 -17.66 21.26
N ALA A 159 3.38 -18.63 20.35
CA ALA A 159 3.71 -20.01 20.70
C ALA A 159 5.07 -20.11 21.40
N LYS A 160 6.09 -19.43 20.90
CA LYS A 160 7.41 -19.36 21.54
C LYS A 160 7.30 -18.83 22.97
N ARG A 161 6.50 -17.79 23.18
CA ARG A 161 6.26 -17.20 24.50
C ARG A 161 5.53 -18.16 25.43
N ASN A 162 4.48 -18.84 24.93
CA ASN A 162 3.63 -19.70 25.76
C ASN A 162 4.32 -21.02 26.15
N ASN A 163 5.18 -21.55 25.28
CA ASN A 163 5.85 -22.85 25.48
C ASN A 163 7.24 -22.75 26.10
N ASN A 164 7.68 -21.59 26.55
CA ASN A 164 9.04 -21.38 27.11
C ASN A 164 10.15 -22.07 26.28
N TRP A 165 10.08 -21.96 24.95
CA TRP A 165 11.07 -22.54 24.05
C TRP A 165 12.42 -21.84 24.28
N VAL A 166 13.21 -22.42 25.19
CA VAL A 166 14.61 -22.09 25.33
C VAL A 166 15.34 -22.86 24.24
N PHE A 167 15.87 -22.17 23.25
CA PHE A 167 16.87 -22.75 22.34
C PHE A 167 18.08 -23.12 23.21
N ARG A 168 18.14 -24.35 23.69
CA ARG A 168 19.36 -24.91 24.29
C ARG A 168 20.34 -25.14 23.14
N LEU A 169 21.17 -24.16 22.84
CA LEU A 169 22.38 -24.41 22.09
C LEU A 169 23.15 -25.50 22.84
N PRO A 170 23.54 -26.61 22.20
CA PRO A 170 24.35 -27.62 22.84
C PRO A 170 25.65 -26.95 23.26
N SER A 171 25.77 -26.63 24.55
CA SER A 171 27.00 -26.04 25.06
C SER A 171 28.09 -27.09 25.02
N ALA A 172 29.13 -26.88 24.21
CA ALA A 172 30.35 -27.68 24.20
C ALA A 172 31.06 -27.72 25.56
N ALA A 173 30.59 -26.95 26.54
CA ALA A 173 31.18 -26.81 27.85
C ALA A 173 30.95 -28.03 28.78
N ARG A 174 30.05 -28.97 28.47
CA ARG A 174 29.85 -30.16 29.34
C ARG A 174 30.83 -31.28 29.10
N ARG A 175 31.73 -31.24 28.14
CA ARG A 175 32.77 -32.26 27.93
C ARG A 175 34.04 -32.03 28.73
N ALA A 176 34.27 -30.86 29.27
CA ALA A 176 35.49 -30.55 30.00
C ALA A 176 35.46 -30.96 31.52
N SER A 177 34.28 -31.26 32.09
CA SER A 177 34.17 -31.59 33.51
C SER A 177 34.16 -33.12 33.79
N ARG A 178 34.44 -33.94 32.81
CA ARG A 178 34.68 -35.41 32.97
C ARG A 178 36.10 -35.78 32.61
N ALA A 179 37.06 -35.05 33.16
CA ALA A 179 38.40 -35.62 33.30
C ALA A 179 38.40 -36.65 34.43
N PRO A 180 38.81 -37.89 34.25
CA PRO A 180 38.92 -38.82 35.34
C PRO A 180 40.05 -38.29 36.27
N GLU A 181 39.68 -38.09 37.56
CA GLU A 181 40.68 -37.94 38.63
C GLU A 181 41.54 -39.18 38.62
N GLY A 182 42.80 -38.96 38.34
CA GLY A 182 43.81 -40.01 38.42
C GLY A 182 43.92 -40.50 39.85
N THR A 183 43.77 -41.80 40.08
CA THR A 183 44.14 -42.53 41.29
C THR A 183 45.61 -42.52 41.49
N PRO A 184 46.08 -42.51 42.79
CA PRO A 184 47.51 -42.44 43.18
C PRO A 184 48.30 -43.71 42.79
#